data_506991aae772779c0f5fa1867c95d0d0
#
_entry.id   506991aae772779c0f5fa1867c95d0d0
#
_cell.length_a   1.000
_cell.length_b   1.000
_cell.length_c   1.000
_cell.angle_alpha   90.00
_cell.angle_beta   90.00
_cell.angle_gamma   90.00
#
_symmetry.space_group_name_H-M   'P 1'
#
loop_
_entity.id
_entity.type
_entity.pdbx_description
1 polymer ?
#
loop_
_entity_poly.entity_id
_entity_poly.type
_entity_poly.pdbx_seq_one_letter_code
_entity_poly.pdbx_strand_id
1 'polypeptide(L)'
;MSNLTTSSSENTKDETPDNDLRQSFSTASQWQLMWWKFRRHRIAVWSMMMLGCLYLMALFCEFLAPYPLSFQDTSYAYAPPQRIHFISDDGLHLWPFVYGLKGKRNPETLQKSYQEDKNHKYPIQLFTQGHPYHFWGLFETKIHLIGIGDGGTLFLLGTDSMGRDLLSRIIYGARVSLTIGLIGVGMSFFLGLLIGVVSGYYGGWVDNVIQRVIEIIRSFPQIPLWMALSAVLPSTWSPIQIYFGITVVLSIIGWTGLARQVRSKILSLREE
;
A
#
# COMPACT_ATOMS: atom_id res chain seq x y z
N MET A 1 83.96 -29.07 8.50
CA MET A 1 83.75 -27.78 7.80
C MET A 1 82.61 -27.99 6.88
N SER A 2 81.42 -27.61 7.29
CA SER A 2 80.19 -27.71 6.47
C SER A 2 79.28 -26.58 6.88
N ASN A 3 79.06 -25.66 5.99
CA ASN A 3 78.21 -24.49 6.14
C ASN A 3 76.76 -24.92 5.98
N LEU A 4 75.95 -24.68 7.01
CA LEU A 4 74.51 -24.75 6.99
C LEU A 4 73.96 -23.37 6.65
N THR A 5 73.40 -23.19 5.47
CA THR A 5 72.65 -22.04 5.09
C THR A 5 71.16 -22.32 5.41
N THR A 6 70.66 -21.63 6.37
CA THR A 6 69.25 -21.56 6.71
C THR A 6 68.54 -20.66 5.72
N SER A 7 67.66 -21.23 4.87
CA SER A 7 66.74 -20.47 4.06
C SER A 7 65.48 -20.16 4.88
N SER A 8 65.27 -18.88 5.19
CA SER A 8 64.02 -18.35 5.71
C SER A 8 62.99 -18.39 4.60
N SER A 9 62.06 -19.30 4.70
CA SER A 9 60.85 -19.28 3.87
C SER A 9 59.89 -18.21 4.39
N GLU A 10 59.80 -17.15 3.65
CA GLU A 10 58.82 -16.10 3.76
C GLU A 10 57.42 -16.71 3.61
N ASN A 11 56.70 -16.79 4.71
CA ASN A 11 55.31 -17.28 4.77
C ASN A 11 54.42 -16.12 4.31
N THR A 12 54.31 -15.93 3.00
CA THR A 12 53.28 -15.10 2.38
C THR A 12 51.93 -15.72 2.71
N LYS A 13 51.23 -15.12 3.67
CA LYS A 13 49.84 -15.42 3.94
C LYS A 13 49.06 -15.18 2.65
N ASP A 14 48.68 -16.28 1.99
CA ASP A 14 47.57 -16.32 1.04
C ASP A 14 46.31 -15.94 1.81
N GLU A 15 46.01 -14.65 1.88
CA GLU A 15 44.73 -14.11 2.28
C GLU A 15 43.77 -14.40 1.15
N THR A 16 43.20 -15.60 1.14
CA THR A 16 42.17 -15.97 0.20
C THR A 16 40.92 -15.11 0.48
N PRO A 17 40.25 -14.59 -0.57
CA PRO A 17 39.04 -13.79 -0.44
C PRO A 17 37.93 -14.43 0.40
N ASP A 18 38.03 -15.74 0.60
CA ASP A 18 37.07 -16.54 1.40
C ASP A 18 37.25 -16.33 2.92
N ASN A 19 38.46 -15.99 3.39
CA ASN A 19 38.72 -15.68 4.80
C ASN A 19 38.16 -14.30 5.20
N ASP A 20 38.28 -13.30 4.33
CA ASP A 20 37.72 -11.97 4.57
C ASP A 20 36.19 -12.01 4.60
N LEU A 21 35.59 -12.81 3.74
CA LEU A 21 34.13 -13.03 3.75
C LEU A 21 33.70 -13.72 5.04
N ARG A 22 34.38 -14.76 5.49
CA ARG A 22 34.07 -15.47 6.74
C ARG A 22 34.24 -14.57 7.97
N GLN A 23 35.27 -13.74 8.01
CA GLN A 23 35.46 -12.77 9.09
C GLN A 23 34.39 -11.69 9.08
N SER A 24 33.97 -11.19 7.91
CA SER A 24 32.88 -10.23 7.79
C SER A 24 31.53 -10.79 8.27
N PHE A 25 31.28 -12.09 8.05
CA PHE A 25 30.07 -12.76 8.57
C PHE A 25 30.11 -12.97 10.08
N SER A 26 31.28 -13.23 10.68
CA SER A 26 31.41 -13.44 12.13
C SER A 26 31.32 -12.16 12.95
N THR A 27 31.64 -11.00 12.36
CA THR A 27 31.59 -9.68 13.01
C THR A 27 30.35 -8.87 12.64
N ALA A 28 29.55 -9.34 11.66
CA ALA A 28 28.35 -8.65 11.21
C ALA A 28 27.26 -8.67 12.27
N SER A 29 26.62 -7.51 12.48
CA SER A 29 25.45 -7.43 13.36
C SER A 29 24.30 -8.26 12.77
N GLN A 30 23.39 -8.76 13.64
CA GLN A 30 22.21 -9.53 13.19
C GLN A 30 21.40 -8.78 12.13
N TRP A 31 21.27 -7.44 12.23
CA TRP A 31 20.60 -6.61 11.25
C TRP A 31 21.29 -6.62 9.86
N GLN A 32 22.62 -6.62 9.84
CA GLN A 32 23.39 -6.70 8.59
C GLN A 32 23.21 -8.06 7.91
N LEU A 33 23.24 -9.14 8.68
CA LEU A 33 23.01 -10.50 8.16
C LEU A 33 21.59 -10.66 7.59
N MET A 34 20.58 -10.14 8.31
CA MET A 34 19.19 -10.13 7.84
C MET A 34 19.04 -9.33 6.55
N TRP A 35 19.66 -8.14 6.49
CA TRP A 35 19.62 -7.28 5.31
C TRP A 35 20.31 -7.91 4.09
N TRP A 36 21.48 -8.54 4.27
CA TRP A 36 22.15 -9.26 3.20
C TRP A 36 21.34 -10.43 2.68
N LYS A 37 20.77 -11.23 3.58
CA LYS A 37 19.88 -12.33 3.24
C LYS A 37 18.64 -11.85 2.48
N PHE A 38 18.04 -10.75 2.92
CA PHE A 38 16.90 -10.12 2.26
C PHE A 38 17.27 -9.64 0.85
N ARG A 39 18.36 -8.88 0.69
CA ARG A 39 18.79 -8.39 -0.63
C ARG A 39 19.13 -9.50 -1.61
N ARG A 40 19.57 -10.64 -1.13
CA ARG A 40 19.83 -11.82 -1.97
C ARG A 40 18.55 -12.44 -2.52
N HIS A 41 17.42 -12.23 -1.87
CA HIS A 41 16.11 -12.74 -2.31
C HIS A 41 15.43 -11.75 -3.26
N ARG A 42 15.63 -11.91 -4.56
CA ARG A 42 15.16 -10.99 -5.61
C ARG A 42 13.66 -10.68 -5.52
N ILE A 43 12.83 -11.72 -5.29
CA ILE A 43 11.37 -11.55 -5.18
C ILE A 43 11.03 -10.65 -3.99
N ALA A 44 11.68 -10.81 -2.84
CA ALA A 44 11.44 -9.98 -1.66
C ALA A 44 11.79 -8.51 -1.92
N VAL A 45 12.90 -8.24 -2.63
CA VAL A 45 13.30 -6.89 -3.02
C VAL A 45 12.27 -6.27 -3.97
N TRP A 46 11.82 -6.98 -5.00
CA TRP A 46 10.78 -6.50 -5.91
C TRP A 46 9.45 -6.22 -5.19
N SER A 47 9.03 -7.12 -4.28
CA SER A 47 7.82 -6.93 -3.48
C SER A 47 7.93 -5.71 -2.56
N MET A 48 9.09 -5.49 -1.95
CA MET A 48 9.36 -4.30 -1.13
C MET A 48 9.30 -3.02 -1.97
N MET A 49 9.91 -3.02 -3.17
CA MET A 49 9.85 -1.87 -4.07
C MET A 49 8.41 -1.57 -4.51
N MET A 50 7.66 -2.59 -4.92
CA MET A 50 6.25 -2.45 -5.30
C MET A 50 5.40 -1.90 -4.15
N LEU A 51 5.56 -2.46 -2.96
CA LEU A 51 4.86 -1.98 -1.76
C LEU A 51 5.27 -0.55 -1.41
N GLY A 52 6.55 -0.23 -1.50
CA GLY A 52 7.06 1.14 -1.32
C GLY A 52 6.43 2.13 -2.30
N CYS A 53 6.32 1.78 -3.59
CA CYS A 53 5.63 2.60 -4.59
C CYS A 53 4.16 2.81 -4.25
N LEU A 54 3.46 1.77 -3.79
CA LEU A 54 2.05 1.88 -3.37
C LEU A 54 1.88 2.80 -2.16
N TYR A 55 2.77 2.71 -1.17
CA TYR A 55 2.75 3.63 -0.02
C TYR A 55 3.11 5.06 -0.41
N LEU A 56 4.06 5.26 -1.33
CA LEU A 56 4.36 6.59 -1.87
C LEU A 56 3.16 7.16 -2.64
N MET A 57 2.49 6.34 -3.45
CA MET A 57 1.24 6.74 -4.13
C MET A 57 0.16 7.14 -3.12
N ALA A 58 -0.01 6.38 -2.04
CA ALA A 58 -0.97 6.69 -0.99
C ALA A 58 -0.59 7.97 -0.21
N LEU A 59 0.70 8.21 -0.02
CA LEU A 59 1.24 9.40 0.64
C LEU A 59 0.92 10.68 -0.15
N PHE A 60 1.09 10.62 -1.45
CA PHE A 60 0.91 11.76 -2.37
C PHE A 60 -0.40 11.67 -3.18
N CYS A 61 -1.42 10.99 -2.65
CA CYS A 61 -2.64 10.72 -3.40
C CYS A 61 -3.35 11.99 -3.89
N GLU A 62 -3.37 13.07 -3.09
CA GLU A 62 -4.01 14.33 -3.48
C GLU A 62 -3.28 15.01 -4.66
N PHE A 63 -1.96 14.88 -4.70
CA PHE A 63 -1.14 15.42 -5.78
C PHE A 63 -1.21 14.56 -7.06
N LEU A 64 -1.28 13.24 -6.90
CA LEU A 64 -1.32 12.30 -8.03
C LEU A 64 -2.70 12.22 -8.69
N ALA A 65 -3.78 12.43 -7.92
CA ALA A 65 -5.13 12.35 -8.42
C ALA A 65 -5.48 13.59 -9.26
N PRO A 66 -6.00 13.42 -10.50
CA PRO A 66 -6.42 14.56 -11.32
C PRO A 66 -7.57 15.38 -10.71
N TYR A 67 -8.41 14.74 -9.89
CA TYR A 67 -9.60 15.37 -9.28
C TYR A 67 -9.67 15.06 -7.78
N PRO A 68 -10.21 16.01 -6.97
CA PRO A 68 -10.49 15.73 -5.56
C PRO A 68 -11.66 14.74 -5.42
N LEU A 69 -11.76 14.07 -4.27
CA LEU A 69 -12.88 13.12 -3.99
C LEU A 69 -14.27 13.75 -4.07
N SER A 70 -14.36 15.06 -3.83
CA SER A 70 -15.61 15.83 -3.91
C SER A 70 -16.04 16.10 -5.35
N PHE A 71 -15.15 15.92 -6.32
CA PHE A 71 -15.47 16.13 -7.74
C PHE A 71 -16.57 15.20 -8.21
N GLN A 72 -17.63 15.78 -8.77
CA GLN A 72 -18.77 15.06 -9.33
C GLN A 72 -19.36 15.90 -10.44
N ASP A 73 -19.45 15.30 -11.64
CA ASP A 73 -20.13 15.91 -12.79
C ASP A 73 -21.04 14.90 -13.47
N THR A 74 -22.34 15.00 -13.18
CA THR A 74 -23.35 14.09 -13.72
C THR A 74 -23.51 14.17 -15.23
N SER A 75 -23.00 15.22 -15.88
CA SER A 75 -22.95 15.32 -17.36
C SER A 75 -22.05 14.25 -17.95
N TYR A 76 -21.06 13.76 -17.20
CA TYR A 76 -20.12 12.70 -17.60
C TYR A 76 -20.40 11.35 -16.90
N ALA A 77 -21.64 11.10 -16.45
CA ALA A 77 -22.00 9.80 -15.87
C ALA A 77 -21.73 8.64 -16.84
N TYR A 78 -20.97 7.63 -16.40
CA TYR A 78 -20.55 6.48 -17.21
C TYR A 78 -19.72 6.86 -18.46
N ALA A 79 -18.94 7.93 -18.39
CA ALA A 79 -18.03 8.26 -19.48
C ALA A 79 -16.96 7.16 -19.63
N PRO A 80 -16.66 6.72 -20.84
CA PRO A 80 -15.64 5.71 -21.11
C PRO A 80 -14.24 6.25 -20.80
N PRO A 81 -13.24 5.38 -20.62
CA PRO A 81 -11.84 5.77 -20.56
C PRO A 81 -11.42 6.58 -21.78
N GLN A 82 -10.81 7.74 -21.55
CA GLN A 82 -10.25 8.55 -22.64
C GLN A 82 -8.93 7.95 -23.10
N ARG A 83 -8.79 7.85 -24.40
CA ARG A 83 -7.53 7.38 -25.02
C ARG A 83 -6.52 8.50 -25.10
N ILE A 84 -5.29 8.16 -24.77
CA ILE A 84 -4.15 9.08 -24.96
C ILE A 84 -3.68 8.96 -26.39
N HIS A 85 -3.59 10.09 -27.08
CA HIS A 85 -3.17 10.19 -28.46
C HIS A 85 -1.82 10.91 -28.55
N PHE A 86 -0.97 10.43 -29.47
CA PHE A 86 0.30 11.06 -29.85
C PHE A 86 0.28 11.50 -31.32
N ILE A 87 -0.70 10.99 -32.10
CA ILE A 87 -0.86 11.28 -33.52
C ILE A 87 -2.26 11.85 -33.74
N SER A 88 -2.37 12.91 -34.48
CA SER A 88 -3.62 13.50 -34.96
C SER A 88 -3.61 13.70 -36.44
N ASP A 89 -4.72 14.16 -36.99
CA ASP A 89 -4.82 14.48 -38.44
C ASP A 89 -3.81 15.57 -38.87
N ASP A 90 -3.28 16.37 -37.93
CA ASP A 90 -2.25 17.42 -38.17
C ASP A 90 -0.81 16.89 -38.06
N GLY A 91 -0.60 15.60 -37.72
CA GLY A 91 0.71 14.97 -37.62
C GLY A 91 1.06 14.43 -36.24
N LEU A 92 2.34 14.17 -35.99
CA LEU A 92 2.88 13.67 -34.73
C LEU A 92 3.02 14.82 -33.73
N HIS A 93 2.40 14.65 -32.56
CA HIS A 93 2.55 15.58 -31.42
C HIS A 93 3.57 15.04 -30.43
N LEU A 94 4.50 15.87 -30.02
CA LEU A 94 5.52 15.52 -29.02
C LEU A 94 4.92 15.31 -27.63
N TRP A 95 3.81 16.00 -27.32
CA TRP A 95 3.09 15.90 -26.06
C TRP A 95 1.82 15.08 -26.24
N PRO A 96 1.54 14.13 -25.30
CA PRO A 96 0.32 13.36 -25.33
C PRO A 96 -0.89 14.27 -25.12
N PHE A 97 -2.00 13.94 -25.75
CA PHE A 97 -3.25 14.70 -25.64
C PHE A 97 -4.45 13.76 -25.59
N VAL A 98 -5.57 14.29 -25.12
CA VAL A 98 -6.88 13.63 -25.17
C VAL A 98 -7.85 14.49 -25.98
N TYR A 99 -8.80 13.83 -26.64
CA TYR A 99 -9.93 14.54 -27.25
C TYR A 99 -11.00 14.82 -26.21
N GLY A 100 -11.75 15.92 -26.39
CA GLY A 100 -12.92 16.20 -25.58
C GLY A 100 -13.98 15.10 -25.71
N LEU A 101 -14.82 14.92 -24.71
CA LEU A 101 -15.93 13.99 -24.74
C LEU A 101 -17.24 14.74 -24.97
N LYS A 102 -17.97 14.38 -26.03
CA LYS A 102 -19.36 14.82 -26.26
C LYS A 102 -20.32 13.70 -25.92
N GLY A 103 -21.13 13.91 -24.88
CA GLY A 103 -22.21 13.00 -24.50
C GLY A 103 -23.44 13.22 -25.39
N LYS A 104 -23.91 12.16 -26.06
CA LYS A 104 -25.18 12.15 -26.78
C LYS A 104 -26.13 11.18 -26.08
N ARG A 105 -27.33 11.65 -25.74
CA ARG A 105 -28.35 10.80 -25.15
C ARG A 105 -29.17 10.15 -26.25
N ASN A 106 -29.28 8.82 -26.21
CA ASN A 106 -30.19 8.10 -27.11
C ASN A 106 -31.62 8.39 -26.70
N PRO A 107 -32.49 8.92 -27.59
CA PRO A 107 -33.89 9.24 -27.26
C PRO A 107 -34.73 8.02 -26.86
N GLU A 108 -34.43 6.85 -27.42
CA GLU A 108 -35.20 5.62 -27.21
C GLU A 108 -34.80 4.86 -25.94
N THR A 109 -33.49 4.70 -25.73
CA THR A 109 -32.95 3.91 -24.59
C THR A 109 -32.59 4.77 -23.39
N LEU A 110 -32.62 6.10 -23.52
CA LEU A 110 -32.18 7.08 -22.52
C LEU A 110 -30.69 6.91 -22.09
N GLN A 111 -29.99 5.97 -22.70
CA GLN A 111 -28.57 5.76 -22.42
C GLN A 111 -27.73 6.88 -22.98
N LYS A 112 -26.74 7.33 -22.20
CA LYS A 112 -25.72 8.26 -22.69
C LYS A 112 -24.65 7.48 -23.46
N SER A 113 -24.39 7.87 -24.68
CA SER A 113 -23.22 7.45 -25.45
C SER A 113 -22.25 8.61 -25.56
N TYR A 114 -20.97 8.33 -25.52
CA TYR A 114 -19.93 9.34 -25.60
C TYR A 114 -19.11 9.14 -26.88
N GLN A 115 -18.83 10.23 -27.52
CA GLN A 115 -17.98 10.25 -28.73
C GLN A 115 -16.83 11.24 -28.49
N GLU A 116 -15.68 10.93 -29.03
CA GLU A 116 -14.53 11.83 -29.02
C GLU A 116 -14.81 13.06 -29.90
N ASP A 117 -14.67 14.23 -29.30
CA ASP A 117 -14.75 15.49 -30.04
C ASP A 117 -13.38 15.85 -30.61
N LYS A 118 -13.14 15.44 -31.85
CA LYS A 118 -11.88 15.69 -32.54
C LYS A 118 -11.56 17.16 -32.76
N ASN A 119 -12.54 18.07 -32.61
CA ASN A 119 -12.33 19.49 -32.74
C ASN A 119 -11.65 20.12 -31.52
N HIS A 120 -11.72 19.46 -30.35
CA HIS A 120 -11.13 19.95 -29.13
C HIS A 120 -10.06 18.97 -28.63
N LYS A 121 -8.79 19.39 -28.77
CA LYS A 121 -7.62 18.65 -28.31
C LYS A 121 -7.10 19.28 -27.02
N TYR A 122 -6.94 18.49 -25.99
CA TYR A 122 -6.44 18.94 -24.70
C TYR A 122 -5.09 18.26 -24.41
N PRO A 123 -3.97 19.01 -24.43
CA PRO A 123 -2.67 18.43 -24.11
C PRO A 123 -2.62 18.05 -22.63
N ILE A 124 -2.11 16.85 -22.35
CA ILE A 124 -1.86 16.41 -21.01
C ILE A 124 -0.62 17.14 -20.50
N GLN A 125 -0.76 17.85 -19.40
CA GLN A 125 0.31 18.63 -18.80
C GLN A 125 0.72 18.03 -17.46
N LEU A 126 2.02 18.12 -17.18
CA LEU A 126 2.56 17.77 -15.85
C LEU A 126 2.59 19.04 -15.00
N PHE A 127 2.37 18.87 -13.70
CA PHE A 127 2.36 19.96 -12.71
C PHE A 127 1.36 21.07 -13.07
N THR A 128 0.18 20.67 -13.51
CA THR A 128 -0.88 21.62 -13.92
C THR A 128 -1.69 22.11 -12.74
N GLN A 129 -2.25 23.31 -12.89
CA GLN A 129 -3.24 23.85 -11.96
C GLN A 129 -4.61 23.22 -12.28
N GLY A 130 -5.21 22.60 -11.26
CA GLY A 130 -6.52 21.96 -11.35
C GLY A 130 -7.45 22.40 -10.23
N HIS A 131 -8.33 21.51 -9.80
CA HIS A 131 -9.23 21.77 -8.69
C HIS A 131 -8.48 21.96 -7.37
N PRO A 132 -8.88 22.92 -6.51
CA PRO A 132 -8.25 23.10 -5.21
C PRO A 132 -8.45 21.88 -4.33
N TYR A 133 -7.41 21.50 -3.62
CA TYR A 133 -7.44 20.44 -2.61
C TYR A 133 -6.57 20.79 -1.41
N HIS A 134 -6.84 20.16 -0.28
CA HIS A 134 -6.04 20.32 0.93
C HIS A 134 -5.06 19.16 1.05
N PHE A 135 -3.78 19.44 0.84
CA PHE A 135 -2.74 18.44 0.99
C PHE A 135 -2.63 18.04 2.47
N TRP A 136 -2.95 16.78 2.78
CA TRP A 136 -3.04 16.24 4.14
C TRP A 136 -3.94 17.03 5.08
N GLY A 137 -4.83 17.89 4.56
CA GLY A 137 -5.64 18.80 5.36
C GLY A 137 -4.88 19.98 5.96
N LEU A 138 -3.59 20.17 5.61
CA LEU A 138 -2.71 21.19 6.20
C LEU A 138 -2.70 22.49 5.42
N PHE A 139 -2.58 22.41 4.10
CA PHE A 139 -2.52 23.60 3.24
C PHE A 139 -3.26 23.38 1.92
N GLU A 140 -3.86 24.43 1.42
CA GLU A 140 -4.56 24.41 0.14
C GLU A 140 -3.58 24.57 -1.01
N THR A 141 -3.72 23.72 -2.02
CA THR A 141 -2.96 23.80 -3.27
C THR A 141 -3.85 23.41 -4.45
N LYS A 142 -3.41 23.78 -5.66
CA LYS A 142 -4.11 23.48 -6.92
C LYS A 142 -3.25 22.68 -7.89
N ILE A 143 -2.02 22.34 -7.49
CA ILE A 143 -1.04 21.69 -8.38
C ILE A 143 -1.26 20.19 -8.33
N HIS A 144 -1.63 19.60 -9.46
CA HIS A 144 -1.72 18.16 -9.67
C HIS A 144 -0.58 17.66 -10.55
N LEU A 145 -0.15 16.42 -10.36
CA LEU A 145 0.93 15.83 -11.16
C LEU A 145 0.55 15.75 -12.64
N ILE A 146 -0.69 15.35 -12.92
CA ILE A 146 -1.21 15.15 -14.27
C ILE A 146 -2.56 15.84 -14.36
N GLY A 147 -2.76 16.59 -15.41
CA GLY A 147 -4.04 17.23 -15.72
C GLY A 147 -4.05 17.79 -17.13
N ILE A 148 -5.08 18.55 -17.42
CA ILE A 148 -5.25 19.27 -18.68
C ILE A 148 -5.55 20.72 -18.38
N GLY A 149 -5.28 21.59 -19.35
CA GLY A 149 -5.61 23.02 -19.23
C GLY A 149 -7.12 23.27 -19.13
N ASP A 150 -7.47 24.54 -18.94
CA ASP A 150 -8.85 24.98 -18.73
C ASP A 150 -9.80 24.53 -19.85
N GLY A 151 -11.01 24.12 -19.43
CA GLY A 151 -12.13 23.79 -20.31
C GLY A 151 -12.21 22.34 -20.78
N GLY A 152 -11.28 21.48 -20.41
CA GLY A 152 -11.33 20.04 -20.72
C GLY A 152 -11.59 19.16 -19.50
N THR A 153 -11.80 17.86 -19.75
CA THR A 153 -11.91 16.81 -18.74
C THR A 153 -10.94 15.69 -19.04
N LEU A 154 -10.29 15.15 -18.01
CA LEU A 154 -9.35 14.03 -18.11
C LEU A 154 -9.86 12.84 -17.31
N PHE A 155 -10.47 11.87 -18.00
CA PHE A 155 -10.99 10.64 -17.41
C PHE A 155 -10.23 9.43 -17.97
N LEU A 156 -9.00 9.21 -17.49
CA LEU A 156 -8.14 8.14 -18.01
C LEU A 156 -8.72 6.73 -17.82
N LEU A 157 -9.46 6.50 -16.74
CA LEU A 157 -10.18 5.25 -16.47
C LEU A 157 -11.71 5.40 -16.59
N GLY A 158 -12.17 6.54 -17.11
CA GLY A 158 -13.58 6.83 -17.20
C GLY A 158 -14.19 7.29 -15.88
N THR A 159 -15.53 7.33 -15.84
CA THR A 159 -16.29 7.81 -14.69
C THR A 159 -17.33 6.79 -14.22
N ASP A 160 -17.78 6.94 -12.96
CA ASP A 160 -18.85 6.15 -12.39
C ASP A 160 -20.26 6.70 -12.72
N SER A 161 -21.29 6.11 -12.10
CA SER A 161 -22.69 6.52 -12.29
C SER A 161 -22.99 7.97 -11.88
N MET A 162 -22.14 8.58 -11.05
CA MET A 162 -22.27 9.95 -10.59
C MET A 162 -21.34 10.91 -11.35
N GLY A 163 -20.60 10.44 -12.36
CA GLY A 163 -19.62 11.24 -13.10
C GLY A 163 -18.34 11.55 -12.33
N ARG A 164 -18.00 10.71 -11.34
CA ARG A 164 -16.76 10.84 -10.54
C ARG A 164 -15.64 10.09 -11.22
N ASP A 165 -14.46 10.68 -11.30
CA ASP A 165 -13.29 10.08 -11.93
C ASP A 165 -12.82 8.80 -11.22
N LEU A 166 -12.76 7.69 -11.97
CA LEU A 166 -12.39 6.39 -11.41
C LEU A 166 -10.91 6.33 -11.01
N LEU A 167 -10.01 6.98 -11.78
CA LEU A 167 -8.58 6.98 -11.46
C LEU A 167 -8.32 7.67 -10.11
N SER A 168 -8.88 8.85 -9.92
CA SER A 168 -8.78 9.57 -8.65
C SER A 168 -9.32 8.73 -7.49
N ARG A 169 -10.46 8.09 -7.67
CA ARG A 169 -11.06 7.23 -6.63
C ARG A 169 -10.20 6.02 -6.28
N ILE A 170 -9.54 5.41 -7.27
CA ILE A 170 -8.61 4.29 -7.03
C ILE A 170 -7.40 4.77 -6.22
N ILE A 171 -6.82 5.92 -6.59
CA ILE A 171 -5.65 6.48 -5.89
C ILE A 171 -6.00 6.81 -4.43
N TYR A 172 -7.12 7.49 -4.17
CA TYR A 172 -7.57 7.76 -2.81
C TYR A 172 -7.98 6.49 -2.05
N GLY A 173 -8.62 5.53 -2.74
CA GLY A 173 -8.98 4.24 -2.17
C GLY A 173 -7.77 3.42 -1.74
N ALA A 174 -6.67 3.49 -2.49
CA ALA A 174 -5.41 2.86 -2.12
C ALA A 174 -4.87 3.38 -0.79
N ARG A 175 -4.94 4.71 -0.55
CA ARG A 175 -4.55 5.30 0.74
C ARG A 175 -5.36 4.73 1.90
N VAL A 176 -6.69 4.68 1.76
CA VAL A 176 -7.58 4.13 2.79
C VAL A 176 -7.24 2.66 3.07
N SER A 177 -7.13 1.84 2.02
CA SER A 177 -6.86 0.40 2.16
C SER A 177 -5.49 0.12 2.78
N LEU A 178 -4.44 0.84 2.37
CA LEU A 178 -3.09 0.64 2.89
C LEU A 178 -2.95 1.13 4.33
N THR A 179 -3.59 2.24 4.70
CA THR A 179 -3.55 2.75 6.08
C THR A 179 -4.31 1.84 7.03
N ILE A 180 -5.49 1.35 6.65
CA ILE A 180 -6.26 0.38 7.43
C ILE A 180 -5.45 -0.90 7.66
N GLY A 181 -4.84 -1.44 6.59
CA GLY A 181 -4.00 -2.62 6.68
C GLY A 181 -2.83 -2.42 7.65
N LEU A 182 -2.12 -1.29 7.55
CA LEU A 182 -0.98 -0.99 8.42
C LEU A 182 -1.40 -0.84 9.89
N ILE A 183 -2.46 -0.07 10.15
CA ILE A 183 -2.98 0.14 11.51
C ILE A 183 -3.49 -1.18 12.08
N GLY A 184 -4.28 -1.94 11.31
CA GLY A 184 -4.86 -3.21 11.76
C GLY A 184 -3.81 -4.26 12.09
N VAL A 185 -2.80 -4.41 11.22
CA VAL A 185 -1.66 -5.32 11.48
C VAL A 185 -0.85 -4.82 12.67
N GLY A 186 -0.59 -3.51 12.78
CA GLY A 186 0.12 -2.91 13.90
C GLY A 186 -0.58 -3.18 15.23
N MET A 187 -1.87 -2.92 15.32
CA MET A 187 -2.67 -3.19 16.52
C MET A 187 -2.66 -4.68 16.89
N SER A 188 -2.91 -5.56 15.90
CA SER A 188 -2.88 -7.01 16.12
C SER A 188 -1.50 -7.49 16.58
N PHE A 189 -0.43 -6.91 16.01
CA PHE A 189 0.95 -7.23 16.39
C PHE A 189 1.25 -6.84 17.83
N PHE A 190 0.94 -5.62 18.25
CA PHE A 190 1.18 -5.17 19.62
C PHE A 190 0.36 -5.98 20.64
N LEU A 191 -0.93 -6.20 20.37
CA LEU A 191 -1.77 -7.02 21.23
C LEU A 191 -1.27 -8.46 21.30
N GLY A 192 -0.95 -9.06 20.18
CA GLY A 192 -0.45 -10.43 20.09
C GLY A 192 0.89 -10.61 20.79
N LEU A 193 1.79 -9.64 20.63
CA LEU A 193 3.08 -9.63 21.30
C LEU A 193 2.91 -9.54 22.83
N LEU A 194 2.17 -8.52 23.30
CA LEU A 194 1.96 -8.30 24.74
C LEU A 194 1.30 -9.51 25.40
N ILE A 195 0.17 -9.98 24.86
CA ILE A 195 -0.58 -11.09 25.44
C ILE A 195 0.20 -12.39 25.33
N GLY A 196 0.91 -12.62 24.22
CA GLY A 196 1.76 -13.80 24.04
C GLY A 196 2.94 -13.85 24.99
N VAL A 197 3.59 -12.70 25.25
CA VAL A 197 4.67 -12.59 26.25
C VAL A 197 4.13 -12.85 27.65
N VAL A 198 3.03 -12.22 28.03
CA VAL A 198 2.39 -12.42 29.37
C VAL A 198 2.02 -13.90 29.56
N SER A 199 1.38 -14.51 28.55
CA SER A 199 0.98 -15.92 28.58
C SER A 199 2.20 -16.86 28.75
N GLY A 200 3.24 -16.67 27.93
CA GLY A 200 4.44 -17.50 27.97
C GLY A 200 5.31 -17.29 29.20
N TYR A 201 5.41 -16.04 29.68
CA TYR A 201 6.25 -15.71 30.85
C TYR A 201 5.67 -16.18 32.15
N TYR A 202 4.41 -15.86 32.46
CA TYR A 202 3.76 -16.25 33.71
C TYR A 202 3.38 -17.74 33.75
N GLY A 203 2.91 -18.29 32.63
CA GLY A 203 2.48 -19.68 32.55
C GLY A 203 1.29 -20.00 33.47
N GLY A 204 1.11 -21.28 33.80
CA GLY A 204 0.14 -21.74 34.78
C GLY A 204 -1.28 -21.25 34.58
N TRP A 205 -1.89 -20.65 35.59
CA TRP A 205 -3.27 -20.17 35.53
C TRP A 205 -3.48 -19.03 34.52
N VAL A 206 -2.54 -18.08 34.45
CA VAL A 206 -2.62 -16.94 33.51
C VAL A 206 -2.65 -17.42 32.09
N ASP A 207 -1.74 -18.35 31.76
CA ASP A 207 -1.69 -18.95 30.42
C ASP A 207 -3.00 -19.68 30.09
N ASN A 208 -3.50 -20.51 31.02
CA ASN A 208 -4.75 -21.26 30.82
C ASN A 208 -5.93 -20.32 30.53
N VAL A 209 -6.08 -19.22 31.26
CA VAL A 209 -7.15 -18.24 31.01
C VAL A 209 -7.02 -17.61 29.64
N ILE A 210 -5.80 -17.14 29.27
CA ILE A 210 -5.56 -16.52 27.97
C ILE A 210 -5.84 -17.51 26.83
N GLN A 211 -5.42 -18.78 26.95
CA GLN A 211 -5.69 -19.80 25.95
C GLN A 211 -7.20 -20.08 25.82
N ARG A 212 -7.94 -20.11 26.91
CA ARG A 212 -9.41 -20.27 26.86
C ARG A 212 -10.09 -19.12 26.15
N VAL A 213 -9.66 -17.87 26.39
CA VAL A 213 -10.18 -16.71 25.67
C VAL A 213 -9.88 -16.82 24.16
N ILE A 214 -8.65 -17.21 23.79
CA ILE A 214 -8.27 -17.42 22.41
C ILE A 214 -9.12 -18.54 21.76
N GLU A 215 -9.34 -19.65 22.45
CA GLU A 215 -10.18 -20.76 21.98
C GLU A 215 -11.63 -20.31 21.74
N ILE A 216 -12.21 -19.56 22.66
CA ILE A 216 -13.57 -19.01 22.52
C ILE A 216 -13.65 -18.10 21.29
N ILE A 217 -12.73 -17.15 21.15
CA ILE A 217 -12.71 -16.23 19.99
C ILE A 217 -12.60 -17.02 18.68
N ARG A 218 -11.76 -18.06 18.65
CA ARG A 218 -11.50 -18.86 17.45
C ARG A 218 -12.52 -19.96 17.17
N SER A 219 -13.43 -20.23 18.12
CA SER A 219 -14.54 -21.18 17.88
C SER A 219 -15.59 -20.61 16.92
N PHE A 220 -15.66 -19.28 16.80
CA PHE A 220 -16.56 -18.65 15.86
C PHE A 220 -15.96 -18.61 14.45
N PRO A 221 -16.75 -18.89 13.39
CA PRO A 221 -16.32 -18.64 12.03
C PRO A 221 -15.97 -17.15 11.85
N GLN A 222 -14.76 -16.84 11.37
CA GLN A 222 -14.26 -15.47 11.35
C GLN A 222 -15.11 -14.51 10.51
N ILE A 223 -15.53 -14.93 9.32
CA ILE A 223 -16.30 -14.06 8.41
C ILE A 223 -17.65 -13.67 9.00
N PRO A 224 -18.50 -14.60 9.50
CA PRO A 224 -19.74 -14.23 10.20
C PRO A 224 -19.52 -13.35 11.42
N LEU A 225 -18.45 -13.61 12.20
CA LEU A 225 -18.13 -12.80 13.35
C LEU A 225 -17.77 -11.36 12.97
N TRP A 226 -16.96 -11.16 11.93
CA TRP A 226 -16.64 -9.84 11.40
C TRP A 226 -17.87 -9.10 10.87
N MET A 227 -18.75 -9.80 10.16
CA MET A 227 -20.01 -9.23 9.66
C MET A 227 -20.92 -8.80 10.81
N ALA A 228 -21.09 -9.63 11.83
CA ALA A 228 -21.90 -9.31 13.00
C ALA A 228 -21.34 -8.10 13.77
N LEU A 229 -20.03 -8.06 13.99
CA LEU A 229 -19.38 -6.95 14.70
C LEU A 229 -19.40 -5.65 13.89
N SER A 230 -19.24 -5.71 12.57
CA SER A 230 -19.34 -4.52 11.71
C SER A 230 -20.76 -3.98 11.64
N ALA A 231 -21.79 -4.82 11.76
CA ALA A 231 -23.18 -4.41 11.79
C ALA A 231 -23.57 -3.61 13.07
N VAL A 232 -22.77 -3.70 14.14
CA VAL A 232 -22.99 -2.93 15.39
C VAL A 232 -22.50 -1.48 15.24
N LEU A 233 -21.67 -1.19 14.24
CA LEU A 233 -21.16 0.16 14.02
C LEU A 233 -22.29 1.13 13.66
N PRO A 234 -22.36 2.31 14.30
CA PRO A 234 -23.41 3.27 14.02
C PRO A 234 -23.43 3.73 12.56
N SER A 235 -24.61 3.68 11.92
CA SER A 235 -24.80 4.15 10.55
C SER A 235 -24.62 5.67 10.39
N THR A 236 -24.63 6.41 11.49
CA THR A 236 -24.39 7.85 11.53
C THR A 236 -22.90 8.24 11.44
N TRP A 237 -22.02 7.25 11.55
CA TRP A 237 -20.59 7.51 11.46
C TRP A 237 -20.19 7.92 10.03
N SER A 238 -19.18 8.78 9.96
CA SER A 238 -18.55 9.10 8.68
C SER A 238 -17.86 7.84 8.10
N PRO A 239 -17.67 7.76 6.78
CA PRO A 239 -16.95 6.65 6.15
C PRO A 239 -15.59 6.34 6.81
N ILE A 240 -14.84 7.37 7.19
CA ILE A 240 -13.52 7.22 7.84
C ILE A 240 -13.69 6.57 9.23
N GLN A 241 -14.69 6.98 10.00
CA GLN A 241 -14.98 6.38 11.31
C GLN A 241 -15.40 4.92 11.19
N ILE A 242 -16.24 4.59 10.20
CA ILE A 242 -16.64 3.20 9.92
C ILE A 242 -15.42 2.36 9.56
N TYR A 243 -14.52 2.83 8.67
CA TYR A 243 -13.30 2.13 8.33
C TYR A 243 -12.39 1.90 9.54
N PHE A 244 -12.23 2.92 10.39
CA PHE A 244 -11.47 2.78 11.63
C PHE A 244 -12.12 1.77 12.58
N GLY A 245 -13.43 1.83 12.77
CA GLY A 245 -14.19 0.87 13.56
C GLY A 245 -14.02 -0.58 13.09
N ILE A 246 -14.13 -0.82 11.78
CA ILE A 246 -13.89 -2.14 11.19
C ILE A 246 -12.43 -2.59 11.46
N THR A 247 -11.47 -1.68 11.33
CA THR A 247 -10.05 -2.00 11.59
C THR A 247 -9.83 -2.44 13.03
N VAL A 248 -10.42 -1.75 13.99
CA VAL A 248 -10.38 -2.12 15.43
C VAL A 248 -10.99 -3.50 15.63
N VAL A 249 -12.18 -3.75 15.06
CA VAL A 249 -12.86 -5.06 15.14
C VAL A 249 -11.98 -6.19 14.60
N LEU A 250 -11.38 -6.00 13.42
CA LEU A 250 -10.48 -6.99 12.82
C LEU A 250 -9.24 -7.22 13.70
N SER A 251 -8.71 -6.18 14.30
CA SER A 251 -7.51 -6.25 15.15
C SER A 251 -7.76 -7.00 16.45
N ILE A 252 -8.96 -6.83 17.05
CA ILE A 252 -9.37 -7.54 18.27
C ILE A 252 -9.39 -9.06 18.08
N ILE A 253 -9.59 -9.54 16.86
CA ILE A 253 -9.58 -10.97 16.55
C ILE A 253 -8.21 -11.42 16.04
N GLY A 254 -7.54 -10.56 15.27
CA GLY A 254 -6.29 -10.87 14.56
C GLY A 254 -5.10 -11.22 15.47
N TRP A 255 -5.03 -10.67 16.69
CA TRP A 255 -3.92 -10.88 17.62
C TRP A 255 -3.76 -12.32 18.10
N THR A 256 -4.83 -13.12 18.12
CA THR A 256 -4.87 -14.47 18.69
C THR A 256 -3.86 -15.44 18.05
N GLY A 257 -3.61 -15.30 16.76
CA GLY A 257 -2.64 -16.11 16.03
C GLY A 257 -1.21 -15.83 16.45
N LEU A 258 -0.85 -14.54 16.50
CA LEU A 258 0.48 -14.10 16.89
C LEU A 258 0.76 -14.39 18.38
N ALA A 259 -0.23 -14.17 19.25
CA ALA A 259 -0.07 -14.46 20.67
C ALA A 259 0.34 -15.91 20.95
N ARG A 260 -0.24 -16.88 20.23
CA ARG A 260 0.16 -18.30 20.36
C ARG A 260 1.56 -18.57 19.87
N GLN A 261 1.99 -17.92 18.77
CA GLN A 261 3.34 -18.08 18.25
C GLN A 261 4.38 -17.50 19.22
N VAL A 262 4.13 -16.29 19.73
CA VAL A 262 5.01 -15.63 20.71
C VAL A 262 5.09 -16.45 22.00
N ARG A 263 3.94 -16.90 22.54
CA ARG A 263 3.88 -17.79 23.70
C ARG A 263 4.76 -19.03 23.50
N SER A 264 4.62 -19.74 22.39
CA SER A 264 5.40 -20.95 22.09
C SER A 264 6.91 -20.65 22.11
N LYS A 265 7.33 -19.52 21.57
CA LYS A 265 8.74 -19.10 21.57
C LYS A 265 9.25 -18.76 22.97
N ILE A 266 8.44 -18.07 23.78
CA ILE A 266 8.79 -17.74 25.18
C ILE A 266 8.92 -19.00 26.04
N LEU A 267 8.00 -19.97 25.87
CA LEU A 267 8.08 -21.23 26.59
C LEU A 267 9.35 -22.02 26.23
N SER A 268 9.71 -22.08 24.92
CA SER A 268 10.95 -22.78 24.53
C SER A 268 12.21 -22.12 25.10
N LEU A 269 12.26 -20.78 25.18
CA LEU A 269 13.39 -20.05 25.78
C LEU A 269 13.47 -20.19 27.31
N ARG A 270 12.38 -20.56 27.96
CA ARG A 270 12.33 -20.77 29.42
C ARG A 270 12.83 -22.15 29.82
N GLU A 271 12.77 -23.12 28.89
CA GLU A 271 13.21 -24.51 29.11
C GLU A 271 14.69 -24.72 28.77
N GLU A 272 15.34 -23.76 28.11
CA GLU A 272 16.79 -23.71 27.91
C GLU A 272 17.53 -23.08 29.11
#